data_aa654bd9e1e10203f5c76bc6ab117452
#
_entry.id   aa654bd9e1e10203f5c76bc6ab117452
#
_cell.length_a   1.000
_cell.length_b   1.000
_cell.length_c   1.000
_cell.angle_alpha   90.00
_cell.angle_beta   90.00
_cell.angle_gamma   90.00
#
_symmetry.space_group_name_H-M   'P 1'
#
loop_
_entity.id
_entity.type
_entity.pdbx_description
1 polymer ?
#
loop_
_entity_poly.entity_id
_entity_poly.type
_entity_poly.pdbx_seq_one_letter_code
_entity_poly.pdbx_strand_id
1 'polypeptide(L)'
;WDPAVARRSMDQALTKLNNNVQGVVSSNDGNAGAAVAALAEQGMAGKVPVSGLDCTVQALQLILLDQMTQSVWRDFDMMAEATAKATVALINEDSLDGIVMGTSPANSAGKEVPMVPVGFYNAVGEAGVQYVIDNDPSITKADVCKGEAAATSFCKG
;
A
#
# COMPACT_ATOMS: atom_id res chain seq x y z
N TRP A 1 -1.37 12.99 -4.55
CA TRP A 1 -0.28 12.04 -4.31
C TRP A 1 1.08 12.77 -4.21
N ASP A 2 1.23 13.69 -3.23
CA ASP A 2 2.47 14.45 -3.02
C ASP A 2 2.96 14.23 -1.58
N PRO A 3 4.04 13.46 -1.38
CA PRO A 3 4.59 13.19 -0.05
C PRO A 3 5.03 14.47 0.70
N ALA A 4 5.47 15.52 0.00
CA ALA A 4 5.84 16.76 0.65
C ALA A 4 4.61 17.51 1.20
N VAL A 5 3.47 17.42 0.51
CA VAL A 5 2.20 17.94 1.03
C VAL A 5 1.72 17.08 2.20
N ALA A 6 1.79 15.75 2.09
CA ALA A 6 1.42 14.83 3.16
C ALA A 6 2.25 15.09 4.43
N ARG A 7 3.58 15.32 4.27
CA ARG A 7 4.47 15.66 5.37
C ARG A 7 4.00 16.92 6.10
N ARG A 8 3.81 18.02 5.37
CA ARG A 8 3.35 19.30 5.96
C ARG A 8 1.98 19.15 6.64
N SER A 9 1.07 18.39 6.02
CA SER A 9 -0.25 18.14 6.61
C SER A 9 -0.15 17.38 7.92
N MET A 10 0.74 16.37 7.99
CA MET A 10 0.98 15.61 9.22
C MET A 10 1.62 16.47 10.31
N ASP A 11 2.62 17.31 9.99
CA ASP A 11 3.25 18.25 10.93
C ASP A 11 2.22 19.23 11.51
N GLN A 12 1.31 19.73 10.67
CA GLN A 12 0.22 20.60 11.12
C GLN A 12 -0.78 19.86 12.02
N ALA A 13 -1.12 18.61 11.68
CA ALA A 13 -2.02 17.79 12.49
C ALA A 13 -1.40 17.49 13.87
N LEU A 14 -0.13 17.10 13.91
CA LEU A 14 0.60 16.85 15.16
C LEU A 14 0.62 18.11 16.06
N THR A 15 0.93 19.26 15.47
CA THR A 15 0.89 20.55 16.20
C THR A 15 -0.51 20.85 16.72
N LYS A 16 -1.54 20.75 15.86
CA LYS A 16 -2.93 21.09 16.23
C LYS A 16 -3.49 20.18 17.31
N LEU A 17 -3.10 18.90 17.30
CA LEU A 17 -3.56 17.86 18.23
C LEU A 17 -2.62 17.71 19.44
N ASN A 18 -1.60 18.53 19.59
CA ASN A 18 -0.57 18.38 20.64
C ASN A 18 -0.01 16.94 20.68
N ASN A 19 0.31 16.38 19.52
CA ASN A 19 0.78 15.00 19.34
C ASN A 19 -0.22 13.91 19.80
N ASN A 20 -1.48 14.25 20.06
CA ASN A 20 -2.51 13.27 20.47
C ASN A 20 -3.12 12.59 19.23
N VAL A 21 -2.31 11.72 18.56
CA VAL A 21 -2.68 10.94 17.37
C VAL A 21 -2.59 9.47 17.71
N GLN A 22 -3.66 8.70 17.46
CA GLN A 22 -3.75 7.27 17.79
C GLN A 22 -3.54 6.36 16.59
N GLY A 23 -3.56 6.90 15.37
CA GLY A 23 -3.34 6.16 14.14
C GLY A 23 -3.36 7.06 12.92
N VAL A 24 -2.73 6.60 11.84
CA VAL A 24 -2.69 7.27 10.55
C VAL A 24 -3.13 6.29 9.46
N VAL A 25 -4.16 6.64 8.72
CA VAL A 25 -4.59 5.92 7.52
C VAL A 25 -4.14 6.72 6.31
N SER A 26 -3.20 6.18 5.56
CA SER A 26 -2.67 6.83 4.36
C SER A 26 -3.22 6.17 3.10
N SER A 27 -3.42 6.99 2.07
CA SER A 27 -3.94 6.54 0.78
C SER A 27 -2.90 5.81 -0.08
N ASN A 28 -1.60 5.96 0.22
CA ASN A 28 -0.50 5.21 -0.39
C ASN A 28 0.77 5.27 0.46
N ASP A 29 1.77 4.48 0.10
CA ASP A 29 3.03 4.34 0.84
C ASP A 29 3.90 5.59 0.82
N GLY A 30 3.93 6.34 -0.28
CA GLY A 30 4.69 7.59 -0.34
C GLY A 30 4.21 8.60 0.69
N ASN A 31 2.90 8.74 0.83
CA ASN A 31 2.29 9.60 1.85
C ASN A 31 2.43 9.00 3.26
N ALA A 32 2.34 7.66 3.40
CA ALA A 32 2.58 6.98 4.67
C ALA A 32 4.00 7.21 5.18
N GLY A 33 5.01 7.04 4.31
CA GLY A 33 6.41 7.29 4.65
C GLY A 33 6.66 8.74 5.08
N ALA A 34 6.00 9.70 4.43
CA ALA A 34 6.05 11.11 4.82
C ALA A 34 5.43 11.34 6.22
N ALA A 35 4.32 10.66 6.53
CA ALA A 35 3.71 10.73 7.86
C ALA A 35 4.60 10.06 8.93
N VAL A 36 5.21 8.90 8.62
CA VAL A 36 6.17 8.23 9.52
C VAL A 36 7.35 9.15 9.82
N ALA A 37 7.88 9.84 8.81
CA ALA A 37 8.97 10.79 9.02
C ALA A 37 8.57 11.98 9.94
N ALA A 38 7.32 12.47 9.83
CA ALA A 38 6.80 13.49 10.75
C ALA A 38 6.68 12.95 12.18
N LEU A 39 6.17 11.73 12.33
CA LEU A 39 6.07 11.05 13.63
C LEU A 39 7.46 10.82 14.26
N ALA A 40 8.47 10.47 13.44
CA ALA A 40 9.83 10.23 13.90
C ALA A 40 10.45 11.46 14.55
N GLU A 41 10.23 12.66 13.99
CA GLU A 41 10.71 13.91 14.59
C GLU A 41 10.11 14.21 15.96
N GLN A 42 8.91 13.65 16.22
CA GLN A 42 8.26 13.74 17.53
C GLN A 42 8.55 12.54 18.44
N GLY A 43 9.43 11.61 18.02
CA GLY A 43 9.72 10.38 18.74
C GLY A 43 8.52 9.42 18.80
N MET A 44 7.60 9.49 17.83
CA MET A 44 6.35 8.72 17.77
C MET A 44 6.34 7.63 16.67
N ALA A 45 7.36 7.55 15.83
CA ALA A 45 7.48 6.44 14.87
C ALA A 45 7.49 5.10 15.61
N GLY A 46 6.74 4.13 15.10
CA GLY A 46 6.56 2.82 15.73
C GLY A 46 5.61 2.80 16.95
N LYS A 47 5.20 3.96 17.47
CA LYS A 47 4.23 4.07 18.57
C LYS A 47 2.82 4.37 18.08
N VAL A 48 2.72 5.02 16.92
CA VAL A 48 1.45 5.34 16.25
C VAL A 48 1.31 4.41 15.05
N PRO A 49 0.26 3.57 14.99
CA PRO A 49 0.01 2.73 13.83
C PRO A 49 -0.14 3.57 12.55
N VAL A 50 0.55 3.15 11.47
CA VAL A 50 0.46 3.77 10.16
C VAL A 50 0.15 2.71 9.12
N SER A 51 -0.87 2.94 8.30
CA SER A 51 -1.18 2.08 7.15
C SER A 51 -0.84 2.76 5.83
N GLY A 52 -0.54 1.94 4.81
CA GLY A 52 -0.28 2.38 3.45
C GLY A 52 -0.93 1.48 2.40
N LEU A 53 -0.56 1.71 1.17
CA LEU A 53 -1.00 0.98 -0.01
C LEU A 53 0.12 1.00 -1.03
N ASP A 54 0.32 -0.10 -1.73
CA ASP A 54 1.20 -0.41 -2.86
C ASP A 54 2.38 -1.33 -2.49
N CYS A 55 2.74 -1.48 -1.23
CA CYS A 55 3.89 -2.28 -0.76
C CYS A 55 5.21 -1.90 -1.45
N THR A 56 5.48 -0.59 -1.53
CA THR A 56 6.77 -0.12 -2.05
C THR A 56 7.93 -0.63 -1.21
N VAL A 57 9.12 -0.72 -1.81
CA VAL A 57 10.34 -1.12 -1.08
C VAL A 57 10.52 -0.31 0.20
N GLN A 58 10.28 1.01 0.16
CA GLN A 58 10.36 1.86 1.34
C GLN A 58 9.36 1.45 2.43
N ALA A 59 8.10 1.15 2.06
CA ALA A 59 7.10 0.72 3.03
C ALA A 59 7.45 -0.62 3.66
N LEU A 60 7.96 -1.57 2.86
CA LEU A 60 8.42 -2.87 3.37
C LEU A 60 9.60 -2.70 4.36
N GLN A 61 10.52 -1.78 4.08
CA GLN A 61 11.60 -1.42 5.01
C GLN A 61 11.05 -0.82 6.31
N LEU A 62 10.09 0.10 6.23
CA LEU A 62 9.47 0.70 7.42
C LEU A 62 8.67 -0.32 8.26
N ILE A 63 8.07 -1.33 7.61
CA ILE A 63 7.41 -2.44 8.31
C ILE A 63 8.44 -3.29 9.05
N LEU A 64 9.58 -3.63 8.44
CA LEU A 64 10.66 -4.38 9.09
C LEU A 64 11.31 -3.61 10.24
N LEU A 65 11.24 -2.29 10.24
CA LEU A 65 11.75 -1.40 11.30
C LEU A 65 10.69 -1.10 12.36
N ASP A 66 9.51 -1.73 12.31
CA ASP A 66 8.37 -1.46 13.18
C ASP A 66 7.91 0.01 13.18
N GLN A 67 8.24 0.77 12.14
CA GLN A 67 7.85 2.19 11.99
C GLN A 67 6.55 2.37 11.21
N MET A 68 6.14 1.36 10.47
CA MET A 68 4.88 1.28 9.75
C MET A 68 4.20 -0.05 10.05
N THR A 69 2.89 -0.05 10.26
CA THR A 69 2.16 -1.24 10.71
C THR A 69 1.85 -2.19 9.57
N GLN A 70 1.44 -1.65 8.44
CA GLN A 70 1.04 -2.44 7.27
C GLN A 70 1.09 -1.62 5.98
N SER A 71 1.18 -2.32 4.85
CA SER A 71 0.82 -1.82 3.53
C SER A 71 -0.04 -2.84 2.80
N VAL A 72 -0.96 -2.39 1.96
CA VAL A 72 -1.78 -3.25 1.13
C VAL A 72 -1.07 -3.47 -0.21
N TRP A 73 -0.64 -4.70 -0.47
CA TRP A 73 -0.14 -5.11 -1.78
C TRP A 73 -1.31 -5.35 -2.72
N ARG A 74 -1.14 -4.96 -3.97
CA ARG A 74 -2.08 -5.20 -5.06
C ARG A 74 -1.40 -6.02 -6.14
N ASP A 75 -2.07 -7.06 -6.59
CA ASP A 75 -1.62 -7.84 -7.74
C ASP A 75 -1.84 -7.03 -9.02
N PHE A 76 -0.79 -6.31 -9.43
CA PHE A 76 -0.84 -5.48 -10.63
C PHE A 76 -0.91 -6.31 -11.91
N ASP A 77 -0.33 -7.50 -11.94
CA ASP A 77 -0.39 -8.40 -13.09
C ASP A 77 -1.83 -8.89 -13.30
N MET A 78 -2.51 -9.30 -12.24
CA MET A 78 -3.92 -9.67 -12.28
C MET A 78 -4.80 -8.49 -12.74
N MET A 79 -4.52 -7.28 -12.24
CA MET A 79 -5.25 -6.07 -12.65
C MET A 79 -5.03 -5.75 -14.13
N ALA A 80 -3.79 -5.80 -14.60
CA ALA A 80 -3.43 -5.51 -15.97
C ALA A 80 -4.06 -6.53 -16.94
N GLU A 81 -3.96 -7.81 -16.62
CA GLU A 81 -4.55 -8.89 -17.42
C GLU A 81 -6.08 -8.74 -17.52
N ALA A 82 -6.76 -8.55 -16.39
CA ALA A 82 -8.21 -8.38 -16.36
C ALA A 82 -8.65 -7.13 -17.16
N THR A 83 -7.92 -6.02 -17.00
CA THR A 83 -8.19 -4.78 -17.73
C THR A 83 -7.98 -4.95 -19.24
N ALA A 84 -6.89 -5.61 -19.65
CA ALA A 84 -6.62 -5.89 -21.05
C ALA A 84 -7.70 -6.78 -21.68
N LYS A 85 -8.08 -7.86 -21.02
CA LYS A 85 -9.16 -8.77 -21.47
C LYS A 85 -10.48 -8.03 -21.61
N ALA A 86 -10.87 -7.24 -20.60
CA ALA A 86 -12.11 -6.45 -20.67
C ALA A 86 -12.08 -5.44 -21.79
N THR A 87 -10.95 -4.76 -22.01
CA THR A 87 -10.80 -3.77 -23.09
C THR A 87 -10.95 -4.42 -24.46
N VAL A 88 -10.29 -5.56 -24.69
CA VAL A 88 -10.37 -6.30 -25.96
C VAL A 88 -11.80 -6.77 -26.22
N ALA A 89 -12.46 -7.36 -25.20
CA ALA A 89 -13.85 -7.80 -25.33
C ALA A 89 -14.79 -6.64 -25.69
N LEU A 90 -14.64 -5.47 -25.05
CA LEU A 90 -15.45 -4.29 -25.35
C LEU A 90 -15.21 -3.75 -26.76
N ILE A 91 -13.97 -3.77 -27.27
CA ILE A 91 -13.65 -3.34 -28.64
C ILE A 91 -14.29 -4.26 -29.67
N ASN A 92 -14.31 -5.57 -29.39
CA ASN A 92 -14.87 -6.58 -30.27
C ASN A 92 -16.39 -6.77 -30.11
N GLU A 93 -17.03 -6.02 -29.20
CA GLU A 93 -18.43 -6.20 -28.83
C GLU A 93 -18.74 -7.61 -28.27
N ASP A 94 -17.72 -8.27 -27.68
CA ASP A 94 -17.84 -9.58 -27.04
C ASP A 94 -18.46 -9.48 -25.64
N SER A 95 -18.94 -10.62 -25.09
CA SER A 95 -19.40 -10.70 -23.69
C SER A 95 -18.24 -10.47 -22.70
N LEU A 96 -18.55 -9.85 -21.57
CA LEU A 96 -17.64 -9.77 -20.42
C LEU A 96 -17.74 -10.98 -19.49
N ASP A 97 -18.49 -12.02 -19.86
CA ASP A 97 -18.64 -13.23 -19.06
C ASP A 97 -17.30 -13.91 -18.82
N GLY A 98 -17.03 -14.29 -17.56
CA GLY A 98 -15.75 -14.86 -17.16
C GLY A 98 -14.60 -13.87 -16.96
N ILE A 99 -14.79 -12.60 -17.34
CA ILE A 99 -13.84 -11.52 -17.06
C ILE A 99 -14.30 -10.71 -15.84
N VAL A 100 -15.62 -10.57 -15.68
CA VAL A 100 -16.24 -9.79 -14.61
C VAL A 100 -16.70 -10.71 -13.50
N MET A 101 -16.48 -10.33 -12.23
CA MET A 101 -16.92 -11.08 -11.05
C MET A 101 -18.27 -10.63 -10.52
N GLY A 102 -18.88 -9.61 -11.07
CA GLY A 102 -20.13 -9.02 -10.60
C GLY A 102 -20.17 -7.53 -10.87
N THR A 103 -21.02 -6.83 -10.15
CA THR A 103 -21.14 -5.37 -10.25
C THR A 103 -20.86 -4.70 -8.92
N SER A 104 -20.29 -3.49 -8.96
CA SER A 104 -20.17 -2.64 -7.77
C SER A 104 -21.56 -2.19 -7.32
N PRO A 105 -21.72 -1.80 -6.04
CA PRO A 105 -22.88 -1.00 -5.64
C PRO A 105 -23.03 0.23 -6.54
N ALA A 106 -24.26 0.66 -6.75
CA ALA A 106 -24.56 1.82 -7.59
C ALA A 106 -23.72 3.03 -7.16
N ASN A 107 -23.05 3.65 -8.12
CA ASN A 107 -22.29 4.87 -7.90
C ASN A 107 -23.22 6.08 -7.64
N SER A 108 -22.64 7.27 -7.46
CA SER A 108 -23.40 8.51 -7.22
C SER A 108 -24.36 8.88 -8.37
N ALA A 109 -24.19 8.29 -9.56
CA ALA A 109 -25.11 8.43 -10.69
C ALA A 109 -26.18 7.32 -10.73
N GLY A 110 -26.28 6.47 -9.73
CA GLY A 110 -27.21 5.36 -9.66
C GLY A 110 -26.90 4.20 -10.60
N LYS A 111 -25.66 4.09 -11.10
CA LYS A 111 -25.24 3.04 -12.02
C LYS A 111 -24.33 2.03 -11.33
N GLU A 112 -24.64 0.77 -11.49
CA GLU A 112 -23.72 -0.32 -11.22
C GLU A 112 -22.68 -0.43 -12.33
N VAL A 113 -21.44 -0.74 -11.97
CA VAL A 113 -20.36 -0.96 -12.94
C VAL A 113 -19.78 -2.36 -12.78
N PRO A 114 -19.45 -3.03 -13.91
CA PRO A 114 -18.79 -4.31 -13.86
C PRO A 114 -17.48 -4.23 -13.08
N MET A 115 -17.22 -5.24 -12.22
CA MET A 115 -15.99 -5.35 -11.44
C MET A 115 -15.12 -6.47 -11.96
N VAL A 116 -13.84 -6.19 -12.13
CA VAL A 116 -12.82 -7.21 -12.43
C VAL A 116 -12.16 -7.71 -11.14
N PRO A 117 -11.70 -8.98 -11.09
CA PRO A 117 -10.98 -9.49 -9.94
C PRO A 117 -9.65 -8.76 -9.75
N VAL A 118 -9.33 -8.46 -8.50
CA VAL A 118 -8.03 -7.90 -8.11
C VAL A 118 -7.59 -8.58 -6.82
N GLY A 119 -6.36 -9.08 -6.80
CA GLY A 119 -5.74 -9.62 -5.60
C GLY A 119 -5.28 -8.50 -4.67
N PHE A 120 -5.67 -8.60 -3.39
CA PHE A 120 -5.18 -7.72 -2.33
C PHE A 120 -4.62 -8.56 -1.18
N TYR A 121 -3.50 -8.11 -0.61
CA TYR A 121 -2.91 -8.72 0.56
C TYR A 121 -2.39 -7.63 1.51
N ASN A 122 -2.65 -7.78 2.81
CA ASN A 122 -2.11 -6.89 3.82
C ASN A 122 -0.73 -7.40 4.28
N ALA A 123 0.33 -6.73 3.85
CA ALA A 123 1.68 -7.01 4.32
C ALA A 123 1.86 -6.44 5.73
N VAL A 124 2.00 -7.35 6.71
CA VAL A 124 2.20 -7.04 8.14
C VAL A 124 3.40 -7.83 8.64
N GLY A 125 4.36 -7.15 9.26
CA GLY A 125 5.56 -7.77 9.81
C GLY A 125 6.41 -8.53 8.78
N GLU A 126 7.37 -9.32 9.26
CA GLU A 126 8.31 -10.07 8.42
C GLU A 126 7.59 -11.06 7.47
N ALA A 127 6.56 -11.74 7.92
CA ALA A 127 5.81 -12.70 7.10
C ALA A 127 5.09 -12.00 5.92
N GLY A 128 4.53 -10.81 6.16
CA GLY A 128 3.91 -10.02 5.11
C GLY A 128 4.92 -9.50 4.09
N VAL A 129 6.09 -9.05 4.55
CA VAL A 129 7.18 -8.63 3.67
C VAL A 129 7.66 -9.80 2.80
N GLN A 130 7.84 -11.00 3.39
CA GLN A 130 8.24 -12.19 2.64
C GLN A 130 7.19 -12.56 1.58
N TYR A 131 5.89 -12.50 1.94
CA TYR A 131 4.83 -12.78 0.98
C TYR A 131 4.90 -11.86 -0.25
N VAL A 132 5.14 -10.57 -0.06
CA VAL A 132 5.27 -9.61 -1.17
C VAL A 132 6.49 -9.96 -2.04
N ILE A 133 7.65 -10.25 -1.43
CA ILE A 133 8.86 -10.64 -2.17
C ILE A 133 8.62 -11.92 -3.00
N ASP A 134 7.88 -12.88 -2.47
CA ASP A 134 7.60 -14.15 -3.15
C ASP A 134 6.59 -14.00 -4.30
N ASN A 135 5.75 -12.97 -4.29
CA ASN A 135 4.65 -12.80 -5.25
C ASN A 135 4.79 -11.57 -6.16
N ASP A 136 5.74 -10.68 -5.89
CA ASP A 136 6.00 -9.50 -6.72
C ASP A 136 7.40 -9.60 -7.33
N PRO A 137 7.52 -9.97 -8.63
CA PRO A 137 8.82 -10.16 -9.27
C PRO A 137 9.64 -8.86 -9.41
N SER A 138 9.02 -7.70 -9.19
CA SER A 138 9.69 -6.41 -9.23
C SER A 138 10.43 -6.06 -7.94
N ILE A 139 10.20 -6.81 -6.84
CA ILE A 139 10.76 -6.57 -5.51
C ILE A 139 11.58 -7.79 -5.06
N THR A 140 12.83 -7.56 -4.71
CA THR A 140 13.70 -8.62 -4.19
C THR A 140 14.06 -8.40 -2.73
N LYS A 141 14.45 -9.49 -2.02
CA LYS A 141 14.99 -9.39 -0.66
C LYS A 141 16.18 -8.41 -0.60
N ALA A 142 17.03 -8.39 -1.63
CA ALA A 142 18.17 -7.49 -1.73
C ALA A 142 17.76 -6.00 -1.83
N ASP A 143 16.58 -5.70 -2.40
CA ASP A 143 16.09 -4.33 -2.44
C ASP A 143 15.55 -3.87 -1.10
N VAL A 144 14.85 -4.74 -0.38
CA VAL A 144 14.28 -4.46 0.94
C VAL A 144 15.37 -4.38 2.00
N CYS A 145 16.40 -5.25 1.92
CA CYS A 145 17.48 -5.33 2.91
C CYS A 145 18.60 -4.31 2.68
N LYS A 146 18.22 -3.02 2.56
CA LYS A 146 19.14 -1.89 2.42
C LYS A 146 18.98 -0.91 3.58
N GLY A 147 20.00 -0.06 3.79
CA GLY A 147 19.96 0.96 4.83
C GLY A 147 19.77 0.38 6.23
N GLU A 148 18.92 0.98 7.02
CA GLU A 148 18.61 0.54 8.39
C GLU A 148 17.94 -0.84 8.44
N ALA A 149 17.12 -1.18 7.45
CA ALA A 149 16.44 -2.47 7.36
C ALA A 149 17.43 -3.67 7.26
N ALA A 150 18.64 -3.45 6.74
CA ALA A 150 19.68 -4.48 6.69
C ALA A 150 20.10 -5.02 8.07
N ALA A 151 19.81 -4.27 9.14
CA ALA A 151 20.12 -4.67 10.51
C ALA A 151 19.05 -5.57 11.15
N THR A 152 17.87 -5.71 10.52
CA THR A 152 16.75 -6.52 11.03
C THR A 152 17.06 -8.02 11.01
N SER A 153 16.32 -8.80 11.82
CA SER A 153 16.40 -10.27 11.84
C SER A 153 16.07 -10.87 10.48
N PHE A 154 15.07 -10.34 9.81
CA PHE A 154 14.65 -10.76 8.47
C PHE A 154 15.78 -10.71 7.43
N CYS A 155 16.61 -9.68 7.47
CA CYS A 155 17.69 -9.47 6.51
C CYS A 155 18.98 -10.23 6.84
N LYS A 156 19.16 -10.65 8.10
CA LYS A 156 20.34 -11.41 8.56
C LYS A 156 20.18 -12.91 8.44
N GLY A 157 18.95 -13.42 8.36
CA GLY A 157 18.63 -14.84 8.14
C GLY A 157 18.60 -15.14 6.66
#